data_de5121fc7dd36f807839a55dccfcaec7
#
_entry.id   de5121fc7dd36f807839a55dccfcaec7
#
_cell.length_a   1.000
_cell.length_b   1.000
_cell.length_c   1.000
_cell.angle_alpha   90.00
_cell.angle_beta   90.00
_cell.angle_gamma   90.00
#
_symmetry.space_group_name_H-M   'P 1'
#
loop_
_entity.id
_entity.type
_entity.pdbx_description
1 polymer ?
#
loop_
_entity_poly.entity_id
_entity_poly.type
_entity_poly.pdbx_seq_one_letter_code
_entity_poly.pdbx_strand_id
1 'polypeptide(L)'
;MGSIGTGAVLLACMGIPGNAMVFLVMYVVATIMLNASLVFYDAFLIDATDSEDRYDEVSSQGYAWGYIGSCVPFIICLVLVLFGESFGLGQLDAIRISFVITAVWWVVFSIPVLKNVHQTHYKERTEHLFRDALVGLWATAKRIFADKRVFMFMLAFFFYIDGVHTIITMSTSYGTDLGISSTQLVLALLVTQFVAFPSAIAYGRLAGKFGTKRMLLIAIFAYFCITLFAAFFLRSATEFWVLAVCVGLFQGGIQALSRSEFGKLIPKEHANEYYGFFDIFGKYATVLGTLLVSVFTQITGNSSIGVLSIAVLFIVGFVLMRKVPEK
;
A
#
# COMPACT_ATOMS: atom_id res chain seq x y z
N MET A 1 -8.53 -9.03 -15.98
CA MET A 1 -7.58 -9.93 -16.67
C MET A 1 -6.59 -9.19 -17.54
N GLY A 2 -7.00 -8.26 -18.42
CA GLY A 2 -6.09 -7.53 -19.31
C GLY A 2 -4.95 -6.79 -18.61
N SER A 3 -5.23 -6.07 -17.52
CA SER A 3 -4.20 -5.33 -16.77
C SER A 3 -3.15 -6.24 -16.15
N ILE A 4 -3.55 -7.36 -15.55
CA ILE A 4 -2.62 -8.33 -14.95
C ILE A 4 -1.74 -8.95 -16.03
N GLY A 5 -2.35 -9.43 -17.15
CA GLY A 5 -1.60 -10.04 -18.25
C GLY A 5 -0.59 -9.08 -18.89
N THR A 6 -1.04 -7.88 -19.26
CA THR A 6 -0.16 -6.86 -19.86
C THR A 6 0.95 -6.43 -18.90
N GLY A 7 0.61 -6.17 -17.63
CA GLY A 7 1.58 -5.77 -16.62
C GLY A 7 2.64 -6.84 -16.35
N ALA A 8 2.24 -8.11 -16.24
CA ALA A 8 3.15 -9.23 -16.01
C ALA A 8 4.09 -9.48 -17.20
N VAL A 9 3.57 -9.41 -18.45
CA VAL A 9 4.40 -9.54 -19.65
C VAL A 9 5.44 -8.41 -19.71
N LEU A 10 5.03 -7.16 -19.49
CA LEU A 10 5.95 -6.04 -19.48
C LEU A 10 7.02 -6.19 -18.38
N LEU A 11 6.62 -6.60 -17.17
CA LEU A 11 7.54 -6.85 -16.08
C LEU A 11 8.56 -7.95 -16.43
N ALA A 12 8.10 -9.08 -16.99
CA ALA A 12 8.99 -10.16 -17.41
C ALA A 12 9.98 -9.72 -18.51
N CYS A 13 9.58 -8.83 -19.39
CA CYS A 13 10.40 -8.32 -20.48
C CYS A 13 11.33 -7.17 -20.07
N MET A 14 11.22 -6.61 -18.88
CA MET A 14 12.04 -5.45 -18.45
C MET A 14 13.55 -5.73 -18.43
N GLY A 15 13.96 -6.97 -18.33
CA GLY A 15 15.38 -7.36 -18.39
C GLY A 15 15.99 -7.37 -19.78
N ILE A 16 15.18 -7.26 -20.86
CA ILE A 16 15.65 -7.42 -22.26
C ILE A 16 16.25 -6.13 -22.85
N PRO A 17 15.67 -4.93 -22.64
CA PRO A 17 16.09 -3.73 -23.37
C PRO A 17 17.48 -3.26 -22.99
N GLY A 18 18.35 -3.04 -24.00
CA GLY A 18 19.61 -2.34 -23.85
C GLY A 18 19.48 -0.81 -23.80
N ASN A 19 18.25 -0.27 -23.75
CA ASN A 19 17.98 1.18 -23.79
C ASN A 19 17.18 1.59 -22.54
N ALA A 20 17.73 2.53 -21.76
CA ALA A 20 17.14 3.04 -20.52
C ALA A 20 15.73 3.65 -20.75
N MET A 21 15.48 4.31 -21.90
CA MET A 21 14.19 4.91 -22.19
C MET A 21 13.10 3.83 -22.38
N VAL A 22 13.43 2.75 -23.10
CA VAL A 22 12.50 1.62 -23.30
C VAL A 22 12.19 0.96 -21.96
N PHE A 23 13.21 0.73 -21.12
CA PHE A 23 13.03 0.21 -19.77
C PHE A 23 12.09 1.11 -18.94
N LEU A 24 12.30 2.43 -18.96
CA LEU A 24 11.48 3.40 -18.23
C LEU A 24 10.01 3.36 -18.71
N VAL A 25 9.77 3.34 -20.02
CA VAL A 25 8.41 3.25 -20.57
C VAL A 25 7.74 1.95 -20.14
N MET A 26 8.44 0.81 -20.21
CA MET A 26 7.90 -0.48 -19.77
C MET A 26 7.59 -0.47 -18.27
N TYR A 27 8.46 0.12 -17.45
CA TYR A 27 8.23 0.28 -16.01
C TYR A 27 6.98 1.11 -15.73
N VAL A 28 6.84 2.26 -16.37
CA VAL A 28 5.67 3.14 -16.19
C VAL A 28 4.38 2.43 -16.58
N VAL A 29 4.35 1.76 -17.73
CA VAL A 29 3.15 1.04 -18.19
C VAL A 29 2.85 -0.15 -17.27
N ALA A 30 3.85 -0.93 -16.86
CA ALA A 30 3.66 -2.04 -15.93
C ALA A 30 3.11 -1.55 -14.58
N THR A 31 3.59 -0.41 -14.08
CA THR A 31 3.11 0.22 -12.85
C THR A 31 1.65 0.70 -12.99
N ILE A 32 1.28 1.28 -14.13
CA ILE A 32 -0.11 1.66 -14.42
C ILE A 32 -1.02 0.41 -14.40
N MET A 33 -0.59 -0.68 -15.04
CA MET A 33 -1.36 -1.93 -15.09
C MET A 33 -1.51 -2.57 -13.71
N LEU A 34 -0.44 -2.56 -12.88
CA LEU A 34 -0.49 -3.01 -11.50
C LEU A 34 -1.52 -2.19 -10.71
N ASN A 35 -1.41 -0.87 -10.76
CA ASN A 35 -2.32 0.02 -10.03
C ASN A 35 -3.77 -0.15 -10.48
N ALA A 36 -4.02 -0.30 -11.79
CA ALA A 36 -5.36 -0.60 -12.29
C ALA A 36 -5.91 -1.93 -11.75
N SER A 37 -5.05 -2.96 -11.62
CA SER A 37 -5.48 -4.25 -11.05
C SER A 37 -5.83 -4.15 -9.56
N LEU A 38 -5.12 -3.31 -8.80
CA LEU A 38 -5.35 -3.12 -7.36
C LEU A 38 -6.69 -2.42 -7.08
N VAL A 39 -7.11 -1.45 -7.91
CA VAL A 39 -8.45 -0.82 -7.79
C VAL A 39 -9.57 -1.88 -7.80
N PHE A 40 -9.51 -2.79 -8.78
CA PHE A 40 -10.48 -3.89 -8.86
C PHE A 40 -10.37 -4.86 -7.68
N TYR A 41 -9.13 -5.19 -7.28
CA TYR A 41 -8.91 -6.07 -6.14
C TYR A 41 -9.49 -5.48 -4.85
N ASP A 42 -9.32 -4.19 -4.61
CA ASP A 42 -9.85 -3.54 -3.42
C ASP A 42 -11.39 -3.49 -3.43
N ALA A 43 -11.99 -3.23 -4.59
CA ALA A 43 -13.44 -3.25 -4.76
C ALA A 43 -14.05 -4.65 -4.56
N PHE A 44 -13.33 -5.73 -4.88
CA PHE A 44 -13.79 -7.10 -4.67
C PHE A 44 -14.00 -7.47 -3.19
N LEU A 45 -13.58 -6.64 -2.24
CA LEU A 45 -13.93 -6.84 -0.84
C LEU A 45 -15.44 -6.96 -0.62
N ILE A 46 -16.22 -6.15 -1.34
CA ILE A 46 -17.69 -6.13 -1.24
C ILE A 46 -18.33 -7.39 -1.83
N ASP A 47 -17.73 -7.92 -2.89
CA ASP A 47 -18.19 -9.15 -3.55
C ASP A 47 -17.65 -10.43 -2.87
N ALA A 48 -16.63 -10.31 -2.02
CA ALA A 48 -16.00 -11.45 -1.34
C ALA A 48 -16.80 -11.96 -0.13
N THR A 49 -17.73 -11.17 0.40
CA THR A 49 -18.62 -11.57 1.51
C THR A 49 -19.91 -10.76 1.53
N ASP A 50 -21.02 -11.41 1.82
CA ASP A 50 -22.35 -10.81 1.86
C ASP A 50 -22.58 -9.94 3.12
N SER A 51 -21.78 -10.14 4.18
CA SER A 51 -21.92 -9.46 5.46
C SER A 51 -20.87 -8.36 5.65
N GLU A 52 -21.33 -7.13 5.91
CA GLU A 52 -20.46 -5.99 6.25
C GLU A 52 -19.65 -6.23 7.53
N ASP A 53 -20.17 -7.00 8.47
CA ASP A 53 -19.49 -7.34 9.73
C ASP A 53 -18.20 -8.15 9.49
N ARG A 54 -18.11 -8.84 8.35
CA ARG A 54 -16.94 -9.64 7.98
C ARG A 54 -15.89 -8.87 7.16
N TYR A 55 -16.17 -7.64 6.76
CA TYR A 55 -15.22 -6.87 5.94
C TYR A 55 -13.87 -6.68 6.64
N ASP A 56 -13.84 -6.45 7.95
CA ASP A 56 -12.59 -6.31 8.71
C ASP A 56 -11.78 -7.59 8.69
N GLU A 57 -12.42 -8.74 8.88
CA GLU A 57 -11.77 -10.05 8.86
C GLU A 57 -11.24 -10.37 7.46
N VAL A 58 -12.08 -10.26 6.43
CA VAL A 58 -11.71 -10.59 5.03
C VAL A 58 -10.61 -9.66 4.53
N SER A 59 -10.72 -8.35 4.78
CA SER A 59 -9.69 -7.39 4.40
C SER A 59 -8.36 -7.69 5.11
N SER A 60 -8.40 -7.93 6.41
CA SER A 60 -7.19 -8.20 7.21
C SER A 60 -6.52 -9.52 6.83
N GLN A 61 -7.27 -10.56 6.51
CA GLN A 61 -6.73 -11.82 5.99
C GLN A 61 -6.10 -11.60 4.60
N GLY A 62 -6.74 -10.83 3.72
CA GLY A 62 -6.19 -10.50 2.40
C GLY A 62 -4.83 -9.81 2.50
N TYR A 63 -4.71 -8.81 3.37
CA TYR A 63 -3.44 -8.14 3.62
C TYR A 63 -2.41 -9.07 4.28
N ALA A 64 -2.80 -9.87 5.25
CA ALA A 64 -1.91 -10.82 5.91
C ALA A 64 -1.30 -11.81 4.90
N TRP A 65 -2.14 -12.47 4.10
CA TRP A 65 -1.66 -13.39 3.06
C TRP A 65 -0.82 -12.67 1.98
N GLY A 66 -1.11 -11.40 1.69
CA GLY A 66 -0.29 -10.57 0.82
C GLY A 66 1.12 -10.36 1.38
N TYR A 67 1.25 -10.05 2.68
CA TYR A 67 2.55 -9.85 3.33
C TYR A 67 3.40 -11.12 3.32
N ILE A 68 2.87 -12.23 3.80
CA ILE A 68 3.66 -13.48 3.83
C ILE A 68 3.91 -14.04 2.42
N GLY A 69 2.93 -13.90 1.51
CA GLY A 69 3.05 -14.34 0.13
C GLY A 69 4.12 -13.56 -0.65
N SER A 70 4.32 -12.28 -0.35
CA SER A 70 5.37 -11.46 -0.98
C SER A 70 6.77 -11.82 -0.48
N CYS A 71 6.91 -12.40 0.72
CA CYS A 71 8.20 -12.80 1.25
C CYS A 71 8.87 -13.90 0.40
N VAL A 72 8.10 -14.82 -0.16
CA VAL A 72 8.65 -15.94 -0.95
C VAL A 72 9.40 -15.44 -2.19
N PRO A 73 8.78 -14.73 -3.14
CA PRO A 73 9.51 -14.23 -4.31
C PRO A 73 10.59 -13.22 -3.91
N PHE A 74 10.37 -12.43 -2.85
CA PHE A 74 11.36 -11.48 -2.37
C PHE A 74 12.64 -12.17 -1.89
N ILE A 75 12.54 -13.25 -1.08
CA ILE A 75 13.69 -14.02 -0.62
C ILE A 75 14.40 -14.68 -1.80
N ILE A 76 13.66 -15.29 -2.74
CA ILE A 76 14.26 -15.93 -3.92
C ILE A 76 15.04 -14.89 -4.74
N CYS A 77 14.45 -13.74 -5.04
CA CYS A 77 15.11 -12.66 -5.77
C CYS A 77 16.33 -12.12 -5.02
N LEU A 78 16.22 -11.95 -3.70
CA LEU A 78 17.32 -11.48 -2.85
C LEU A 78 18.51 -12.46 -2.88
N VAL A 79 18.25 -13.75 -2.76
CA VAL A 79 19.29 -14.79 -2.85
C VAL A 79 19.94 -14.78 -4.23
N LEU A 80 19.17 -14.66 -5.30
CA LEU A 80 19.72 -14.57 -6.66
C LEU A 80 20.61 -13.34 -6.85
N VAL A 81 20.20 -12.18 -6.35
CA VAL A 81 20.97 -10.93 -6.52
C VAL A 81 22.23 -10.91 -5.65
N LEU A 82 22.16 -11.43 -4.42
CA LEU A 82 23.30 -11.41 -3.49
C LEU A 82 24.30 -12.55 -3.73
N PHE A 83 23.84 -13.71 -4.14
CA PHE A 83 24.66 -14.92 -4.26
C PHE A 83 24.71 -15.49 -5.69
N GLY A 84 24.13 -14.81 -6.68
CA GLY A 84 24.06 -15.26 -8.06
C GLY A 84 25.43 -15.58 -8.66
N GLU A 85 26.45 -14.79 -8.35
CA GLU A 85 27.84 -15.05 -8.81
C GLU A 85 28.37 -16.40 -8.34
N SER A 86 28.01 -16.85 -7.13
CA SER A 86 28.38 -18.18 -6.61
C SER A 86 27.72 -19.31 -7.39
N PHE A 87 26.65 -19.04 -8.12
CA PHE A 87 25.97 -19.99 -9.00
C PHE A 87 26.32 -19.80 -10.48
N GLY A 88 27.32 -18.98 -10.78
CA GLY A 88 27.74 -18.66 -12.16
C GLY A 88 26.80 -17.68 -12.91
N LEU A 89 25.91 -16.99 -12.20
CA LEU A 89 25.02 -15.98 -12.76
C LEU A 89 25.62 -14.58 -12.60
N GLY A 90 25.73 -13.84 -13.70
CA GLY A 90 26.07 -12.43 -13.63
C GLY A 90 24.96 -11.61 -12.93
N GLN A 91 25.34 -10.51 -12.28
CA GLN A 91 24.40 -9.66 -11.55
C GLN A 91 23.21 -9.22 -12.42
N LEU A 92 23.46 -8.89 -13.70
CA LEU A 92 22.41 -8.47 -14.63
C LEU A 92 21.42 -9.62 -14.92
N ASP A 93 21.92 -10.86 -15.04
CA ASP A 93 21.08 -12.02 -15.30
C ASP A 93 20.26 -12.41 -14.05
N ALA A 94 20.83 -12.27 -12.85
CA ALA A 94 20.09 -12.42 -11.60
C ALA A 94 18.91 -11.43 -11.50
N ILE A 95 19.11 -10.19 -11.88
CA ILE A 95 18.04 -9.17 -11.93
C ILE A 95 16.98 -9.53 -12.98
N ARG A 96 17.37 -9.95 -14.17
CA ARG A 96 16.46 -10.39 -15.25
C ARG A 96 15.56 -11.55 -14.81
N ILE A 97 16.17 -12.56 -14.19
CA ILE A 97 15.45 -13.72 -13.65
C ILE A 97 14.48 -13.26 -12.56
N SER A 98 14.87 -12.32 -11.72
CA SER A 98 14.01 -11.77 -10.65
C SER A 98 12.75 -11.09 -11.20
N PHE A 99 12.84 -10.38 -12.32
CA PHE A 99 11.66 -9.82 -13.00
C PHE A 99 10.71 -10.92 -13.50
N VAL A 100 11.25 -11.97 -14.08
CA VAL A 100 10.44 -13.10 -14.57
C VAL A 100 9.77 -13.83 -13.41
N ILE A 101 10.50 -14.12 -12.31
CA ILE A 101 9.94 -14.75 -11.11
C ILE A 101 8.78 -13.93 -10.55
N THR A 102 8.96 -12.61 -10.42
CA THR A 102 7.93 -11.71 -9.90
C THR A 102 6.70 -11.68 -10.81
N ALA A 103 6.90 -11.64 -12.14
CA ALA A 103 5.81 -11.66 -13.11
C ALA A 103 5.01 -12.97 -13.05
N VAL A 104 5.69 -14.12 -13.03
CA VAL A 104 5.05 -15.45 -12.90
C VAL A 104 4.30 -15.55 -11.58
N TRP A 105 4.91 -15.11 -10.48
CA TRP A 105 4.28 -15.08 -9.16
C TRP A 105 2.98 -14.27 -9.18
N TRP A 106 3.02 -13.07 -9.75
CA TRP A 106 1.84 -12.23 -9.86
C TRP A 106 0.70 -12.90 -10.63
N VAL A 107 0.99 -13.49 -11.79
CA VAL A 107 -0.02 -14.20 -12.59
C VAL A 107 -0.60 -15.40 -11.83
N VAL A 108 0.26 -16.26 -11.30
CA VAL A 108 -0.16 -17.50 -10.62
C VAL A 108 -1.07 -17.20 -9.43
N PHE A 109 -0.69 -16.26 -8.58
CA PHE A 109 -1.48 -15.89 -7.41
C PHE A 109 -2.70 -14.99 -7.70
N SER A 110 -2.82 -14.47 -8.92
CA SER A 110 -4.04 -13.81 -9.38
C SER A 110 -5.11 -14.80 -9.83
N ILE A 111 -4.74 -16.03 -10.23
CA ILE A 111 -5.68 -17.04 -10.76
C ILE A 111 -6.79 -17.38 -9.75
N PRO A 112 -6.52 -17.63 -8.46
CA PRO A 112 -7.58 -17.96 -7.49
C PRO A 112 -8.65 -16.87 -7.36
N VAL A 113 -8.24 -15.60 -7.33
CA VAL A 113 -9.17 -14.47 -7.27
C VAL A 113 -10.03 -14.41 -8.52
N LEU A 114 -9.41 -14.55 -9.70
CA LEU A 114 -10.11 -14.51 -10.98
C LEU A 114 -11.10 -15.69 -11.19
N LYS A 115 -10.85 -16.82 -10.54
CA LYS A 115 -11.72 -18.01 -10.64
C LYS A 115 -12.85 -18.04 -9.61
N ASN A 116 -12.59 -17.53 -8.40
CA ASN A 116 -13.48 -17.74 -7.26
C ASN A 116 -14.28 -16.49 -6.87
N VAL A 117 -13.80 -15.29 -7.21
CA VAL A 117 -14.52 -14.06 -6.91
C VAL A 117 -15.26 -13.59 -8.17
N HIS A 118 -16.58 -13.58 -8.07
CA HIS A 118 -17.46 -13.12 -9.14
C HIS A 118 -17.95 -11.72 -8.81
N GLN A 119 -17.78 -10.81 -9.74
CA GLN A 119 -18.29 -9.46 -9.62
C GLN A 119 -19.82 -9.48 -9.73
N THR A 120 -20.50 -9.16 -8.64
CA THR A 120 -21.97 -9.11 -8.57
C THR A 120 -22.50 -7.73 -8.96
N HIS A 121 -21.72 -6.68 -8.65
CA HIS A 121 -22.08 -5.30 -8.94
C HIS A 121 -21.26 -4.78 -10.14
N TYR A 122 -21.80 -4.91 -11.36
CA TYR A 122 -21.15 -4.42 -12.58
C TYR A 122 -22.08 -3.54 -13.40
N LYS A 123 -21.52 -2.64 -14.18
CA LYS A 123 -22.26 -1.86 -15.18
C LYS A 123 -22.19 -2.55 -16.53
N GLU A 124 -23.31 -2.57 -17.25
CA GLU A 124 -23.35 -3.06 -18.60
C GLU A 124 -22.47 -2.20 -19.53
N ARG A 125 -21.93 -2.85 -20.56
CA ARG A 125 -21.05 -2.19 -21.52
C ARG A 125 -21.86 -1.23 -22.38
N THR A 126 -21.47 0.06 -22.39
CA THR A 126 -22.08 1.10 -23.20
C THR A 126 -21.27 1.37 -24.48
N GLU A 127 -21.91 1.96 -25.48
CA GLU A 127 -21.24 2.32 -26.75
C GLU A 127 -20.18 3.41 -26.57
N HIS A 128 -20.32 4.27 -25.56
CA HIS A 128 -19.43 5.42 -25.29
C HIS A 128 -18.62 5.26 -24.00
N LEU A 129 -17.88 4.16 -23.88
CA LEU A 129 -17.14 3.77 -22.66
C LEU A 129 -16.35 4.90 -21.99
N PHE A 130 -15.58 5.69 -22.75
CA PHE A 130 -14.75 6.76 -22.18
C PHE A 130 -15.58 7.92 -21.65
N ARG A 131 -16.58 8.36 -22.40
CA ARG A 131 -17.47 9.45 -21.98
C ARG A 131 -18.25 9.07 -20.74
N ASP A 132 -18.82 7.88 -20.74
CA ASP A 132 -19.65 7.39 -19.64
C ASP A 132 -18.82 7.11 -18.39
N ALA A 133 -17.57 6.65 -18.56
CA ALA A 133 -16.62 6.55 -17.45
C ALA A 133 -16.29 7.91 -16.82
N LEU A 134 -15.99 8.94 -17.63
CA LEU A 134 -15.71 10.29 -17.13
C LEU A 134 -16.93 10.92 -16.46
N VAL A 135 -18.11 10.76 -17.05
CA VAL A 135 -19.37 11.23 -16.45
C VAL A 135 -19.66 10.51 -15.13
N GLY A 136 -19.43 9.17 -15.10
CA GLY A 136 -19.58 8.36 -13.90
C GLY A 136 -18.61 8.79 -12.80
N LEU A 137 -17.34 9.01 -13.11
CA LEU A 137 -16.34 9.49 -12.16
C LEU A 137 -16.74 10.87 -11.59
N TRP A 138 -17.18 11.81 -12.45
CA TRP A 138 -17.63 13.12 -12.00
C TRP A 138 -18.86 13.05 -11.09
N ALA A 139 -19.81 12.18 -11.43
CA ALA A 139 -20.99 11.94 -10.60
C ALA A 139 -20.62 11.36 -9.24
N THR A 140 -19.68 10.38 -9.22
CA THR A 140 -19.18 9.78 -7.97
C THR A 140 -18.40 10.78 -7.13
N ALA A 141 -17.56 11.63 -7.74
CA ALA A 141 -16.90 12.72 -7.03
C ALA A 141 -17.93 13.63 -6.32
N LYS A 142 -18.98 14.07 -7.04
CA LYS A 142 -20.05 14.88 -6.44
C LYS A 142 -20.73 14.16 -5.27
N ARG A 143 -21.00 12.85 -5.38
CA ARG A 143 -21.61 12.05 -4.29
C ARG A 143 -20.68 12.00 -3.07
N ILE A 144 -19.37 11.77 -3.27
CA ILE A 144 -18.38 11.75 -2.19
C ILE A 144 -18.36 13.11 -1.47
N PHE A 145 -18.32 14.24 -2.22
CA PHE A 145 -18.32 15.57 -1.61
C PHE A 145 -19.65 15.93 -0.93
N ALA A 146 -20.76 15.38 -1.39
CA ALA A 146 -22.08 15.59 -0.78
C ALA A 146 -22.29 14.77 0.50
N ASP A 147 -21.68 13.57 0.57
CA ASP A 147 -21.73 12.72 1.76
C ASP A 147 -20.62 13.12 2.74
N LYS A 148 -21.00 13.91 3.75
CA LYS A 148 -20.07 14.40 4.78
C LYS A 148 -19.26 13.28 5.46
N ARG A 149 -19.83 12.10 5.58
CA ARG A 149 -19.23 10.96 6.27
C ARG A 149 -18.13 10.33 5.43
N VAL A 150 -18.44 10.01 4.16
CA VAL A 150 -17.47 9.49 3.20
C VAL A 150 -16.37 10.51 2.96
N PHE A 151 -16.71 11.78 2.76
CA PHE A 151 -15.74 12.85 2.53
C PHE A 151 -14.78 13.02 3.72
N MET A 152 -15.30 13.08 4.95
CA MET A 152 -14.48 13.22 6.15
C MET A 152 -13.55 12.02 6.37
N PHE A 153 -14.05 10.81 6.08
CA PHE A 153 -13.21 9.62 6.13
C PHE A 153 -12.09 9.68 5.08
N MET A 154 -12.41 10.01 3.83
CA MET A 154 -11.40 10.10 2.76
C MET A 154 -10.35 11.17 3.04
N LEU A 155 -10.77 12.31 3.62
CA LEU A 155 -9.83 13.36 4.01
C LEU A 155 -8.93 12.90 5.17
N ALA A 156 -9.47 12.22 6.17
CA ALA A 156 -8.67 11.62 7.23
C ALA A 156 -7.69 10.58 6.67
N PHE A 157 -8.20 9.70 5.81
CA PHE A 157 -7.41 8.67 5.13
C PHE A 157 -6.25 9.28 4.35
N PHE A 158 -6.49 10.31 3.57
CA PHE A 158 -5.46 11.01 2.80
C PHE A 158 -4.28 11.41 3.69
N PHE A 159 -4.53 12.06 4.82
CA PHE A 159 -3.45 12.54 5.68
C PHE A 159 -2.71 11.40 6.39
N TYR A 160 -3.40 10.47 7.05
CA TYR A 160 -2.68 9.45 7.80
C TYR A 160 -2.02 8.40 6.91
N ILE A 161 -2.61 8.07 5.75
CA ILE A 161 -2.00 7.09 4.84
C ILE A 161 -0.78 7.68 4.11
N ASP A 162 -0.79 9.01 3.85
CA ASP A 162 0.39 9.73 3.39
C ASP A 162 1.56 9.55 4.35
N GLY A 163 1.33 9.79 5.64
CA GLY A 163 2.34 9.55 6.66
C GLY A 163 2.85 8.11 6.67
N VAL A 164 1.94 7.13 6.58
CA VAL A 164 2.29 5.70 6.54
C VAL A 164 3.15 5.36 5.32
N HIS A 165 2.71 5.75 4.12
CA HIS A 165 3.44 5.48 2.89
C HIS A 165 4.76 6.21 2.83
N THR A 166 4.83 7.44 3.36
CA THR A 166 6.08 8.20 3.44
C THR A 166 7.10 7.51 4.35
N ILE A 167 6.68 7.00 5.51
CA ILE A 167 7.57 6.20 6.38
C ILE A 167 8.10 4.97 5.63
N ILE A 168 7.23 4.24 4.93
CA ILE A 168 7.63 3.03 4.19
C ILE A 168 8.63 3.37 3.08
N THR A 169 8.34 4.40 2.27
CA THR A 169 9.16 4.75 1.10
C THR A 169 10.47 5.42 1.47
N MET A 170 10.46 6.28 2.50
CA MET A 170 11.64 7.05 2.91
C MET A 170 12.51 6.32 3.94
N SER A 171 12.06 5.21 4.52
CA SER A 171 12.81 4.48 5.55
C SER A 171 14.19 4.02 5.08
N THR A 172 14.29 3.51 3.85
CA THR A 172 15.58 3.07 3.28
C THR A 172 16.52 4.24 3.01
N SER A 173 16.00 5.35 2.49
CA SER A 173 16.79 6.56 2.26
C SER A 173 17.32 7.12 3.58
N TYR A 174 16.44 7.25 4.58
CA TYR A 174 16.81 7.73 5.91
C TYR A 174 17.80 6.80 6.62
N GLY A 175 17.62 5.46 6.49
CA GLY A 175 18.58 4.49 7.01
C GLY A 175 19.94 4.59 6.32
N THR A 176 19.98 4.88 5.03
CA THR A 176 21.23 5.11 4.29
C THR A 176 21.94 6.37 4.79
N ASP A 177 21.21 7.46 5.03
CA ASP A 177 21.76 8.71 5.62
C ASP A 177 22.40 8.47 6.99
N LEU A 178 21.90 7.48 7.75
CA LEU A 178 22.46 7.06 9.03
C LEU A 178 23.64 6.07 8.91
N GLY A 179 24.06 5.74 7.67
CA GLY A 179 25.17 4.83 7.42
C GLY A 179 24.83 3.33 7.58
N ILE A 180 23.55 2.96 7.61
CA ILE A 180 23.12 1.56 7.68
C ILE A 180 23.33 0.91 6.31
N SER A 181 23.91 -0.29 6.29
CA SER A 181 24.20 -1.00 5.03
C SER A 181 22.92 -1.40 4.28
N SER A 182 22.95 -1.37 2.95
CA SER A 182 21.80 -1.73 2.11
C SER A 182 21.25 -3.13 2.42
N THR A 183 22.12 -4.07 2.76
CA THR A 183 21.70 -5.43 3.14
C THR A 183 20.86 -5.42 4.42
N GLN A 184 21.25 -4.65 5.45
CA GLN A 184 20.50 -4.53 6.68
C GLN A 184 19.14 -3.84 6.45
N LEU A 185 19.11 -2.82 5.59
CA LEU A 185 17.85 -2.14 5.22
C LEU A 185 16.87 -3.09 4.53
N VAL A 186 17.35 -3.88 3.57
CA VAL A 186 16.52 -4.86 2.86
C VAL A 186 16.03 -5.98 3.79
N LEU A 187 16.87 -6.48 4.69
CA LEU A 187 16.48 -7.47 5.69
C LEU A 187 15.47 -6.91 6.69
N ALA A 188 15.60 -5.67 7.09
CA ALA A 188 14.62 -5.01 7.97
C ALA A 188 13.24 -4.87 7.29
N LEU A 189 13.20 -4.55 5.98
CA LEU A 189 11.95 -4.58 5.21
C LEU A 189 11.32 -5.98 5.21
N LEU A 190 12.12 -7.03 5.06
CA LEU A 190 11.63 -8.40 5.10
C LEU A 190 11.04 -8.74 6.48
N VAL A 191 11.71 -8.35 7.57
CA VAL A 191 11.19 -8.53 8.94
C VAL A 191 9.88 -7.78 9.14
N THR A 192 9.75 -6.55 8.62
CA THR A 192 8.49 -5.80 8.63
C THR A 192 7.34 -6.61 8.04
N GLN A 193 7.56 -7.30 6.90
CA GLN A 193 6.54 -8.13 6.26
C GLN A 193 6.17 -9.36 7.12
N PHE A 194 7.14 -10.03 7.71
CA PHE A 194 6.89 -11.16 8.60
C PHE A 194 6.09 -10.77 9.85
N VAL A 195 6.37 -9.60 10.41
CA VAL A 195 5.63 -9.06 11.58
C VAL A 195 4.25 -8.59 11.17
N ALA A 196 4.10 -8.00 9.98
CA ALA A 196 2.82 -7.50 9.48
C ALA A 196 1.80 -8.62 9.25
N PHE A 197 2.24 -9.84 8.91
CA PHE A 197 1.37 -11.00 8.69
C PHE A 197 0.49 -11.32 9.92
N PRO A 198 1.04 -11.71 11.09
CA PRO A 198 0.22 -12.02 12.27
C PRO A 198 -0.48 -10.77 12.81
N SER A 199 0.14 -9.60 12.69
CA SER A 199 -0.44 -8.35 13.15
C SER A 199 -1.72 -7.99 12.38
N ALA A 200 -1.74 -8.13 11.05
CA ALA A 200 -2.94 -7.87 10.25
C ALA A 200 -4.11 -8.76 10.69
N ILE A 201 -3.86 -10.07 10.93
CA ILE A 201 -4.88 -11.00 11.43
C ILE A 201 -5.38 -10.58 12.81
N ALA A 202 -4.47 -10.18 13.71
CA ALA A 202 -4.84 -9.71 15.05
C ALA A 202 -5.71 -8.46 14.97
N TYR A 203 -5.37 -7.50 14.11
CA TYR A 203 -6.15 -6.27 13.90
C TYR A 203 -7.56 -6.56 13.39
N GLY A 204 -7.74 -7.47 12.44
CA GLY A 204 -9.06 -7.88 11.96
C GLY A 204 -9.95 -8.45 13.07
N ARG A 205 -9.37 -9.31 13.93
CA ARG A 205 -10.10 -9.89 15.08
C ARG A 205 -10.41 -8.84 16.16
N LEU A 206 -9.48 -7.95 16.43
CA LEU A 206 -9.65 -6.88 17.42
C LEU A 206 -10.67 -5.83 16.95
N ALA A 207 -10.71 -5.53 15.65
CA ALA A 207 -11.70 -4.64 15.07
C ALA A 207 -13.14 -5.17 15.26
N GLY A 208 -13.35 -6.49 15.14
CA GLY A 208 -14.63 -7.12 15.44
C GLY A 208 -15.08 -6.98 16.92
N LYS A 209 -14.12 -6.80 17.86
CA LYS A 209 -14.44 -6.64 19.30
C LYS A 209 -14.54 -5.18 19.75
N PHE A 210 -13.66 -4.35 19.25
CA PHE A 210 -13.49 -2.96 19.74
C PHE A 210 -14.00 -1.90 18.77
N GLY A 211 -14.37 -2.31 17.56
CA GLY A 211 -14.81 -1.44 16.47
C GLY A 211 -13.65 -0.96 15.60
N THR A 212 -13.88 -0.92 14.29
CA THR A 212 -12.89 -0.57 13.26
C THR A 212 -12.31 0.81 13.45
N LYS A 213 -13.15 1.80 13.72
CA LYS A 213 -12.73 3.20 13.93
C LYS A 213 -11.77 3.35 15.11
N ARG A 214 -12.02 2.65 16.24
CA ARG A 214 -11.13 2.70 17.41
C ARG A 214 -9.78 2.08 17.10
N MET A 215 -9.77 0.95 16.40
CA MET A 215 -8.53 0.29 16.00
C MET A 215 -7.72 1.13 15.01
N LEU A 216 -8.38 1.85 14.09
CA LEU A 216 -7.72 2.83 13.21
C LEU A 216 -7.11 3.99 14.00
N LEU A 217 -7.82 4.55 14.97
CA LEU A 217 -7.28 5.62 15.84
C LEU A 217 -6.05 5.16 16.62
N ILE A 218 -6.06 3.92 17.14
CA ILE A 218 -4.89 3.33 17.83
C ILE A 218 -3.72 3.21 16.85
N ALA A 219 -3.96 2.74 15.62
CA ALA A 219 -2.91 2.59 14.62
C ALA A 219 -2.32 3.95 14.19
N ILE A 220 -3.16 4.97 13.96
CA ILE A 220 -2.72 6.33 13.60
C ILE A 220 -1.87 6.91 14.73
N PHE A 221 -2.30 6.76 15.99
CA PHE A 221 -1.53 7.22 17.15
C PHE A 221 -0.20 6.47 17.28
N ALA A 222 -0.20 5.17 17.05
CA ALA A 222 1.04 4.38 17.07
C ALA A 222 2.02 4.86 16.00
N TYR A 223 1.55 5.15 14.77
CA TYR A 223 2.41 5.71 13.72
C TYR A 223 2.93 7.10 14.06
N PHE A 224 2.15 7.93 14.74
CA PHE A 224 2.63 9.18 15.30
C PHE A 224 3.80 8.95 16.28
N CYS A 225 3.67 8.00 17.21
CA CYS A 225 4.74 7.63 18.14
C CYS A 225 5.97 7.05 17.43
N ILE A 226 5.77 6.21 16.40
CA ILE A 226 6.83 5.66 15.54
C ILE A 226 7.59 6.80 14.87
N THR A 227 6.90 7.83 14.36
CA THR A 227 7.52 9.01 13.74
C THR A 227 8.37 9.78 14.73
N LEU A 228 7.88 10.00 15.96
CA LEU A 228 8.66 10.65 17.02
C LEU A 228 9.90 9.81 17.39
N PHE A 229 9.73 8.50 17.52
CA PHE A 229 10.86 7.60 17.77
C PHE A 229 11.91 7.69 16.66
N ALA A 230 11.49 7.65 15.40
CA ALA A 230 12.39 7.78 14.25
C ALA A 230 13.12 9.13 14.23
N ALA A 231 12.44 10.23 14.57
CA ALA A 231 13.04 11.56 14.53
C ALA A 231 14.04 11.79 15.68
N PHE A 232 13.78 11.30 16.90
CA PHE A 232 14.56 11.62 18.09
C PHE A 232 15.56 10.55 18.51
N PHE A 233 15.25 9.29 18.28
CA PHE A 233 16.01 8.17 18.83
C PHE A 233 16.73 7.32 17.76
N LEU A 234 16.35 7.40 16.48
CA LEU A 234 16.95 6.57 15.45
C LEU A 234 18.35 7.07 15.09
N ARG A 235 19.40 6.36 15.55
CA ARG A 235 20.81 6.71 15.34
C ARG A 235 21.70 5.53 14.93
N SER A 236 21.20 4.31 15.09
CA SER A 236 21.94 3.09 14.82
C SER A 236 21.10 2.03 14.13
N ALA A 237 21.77 0.98 13.62
CA ALA A 237 21.09 -0.17 13.01
C ALA A 237 20.14 -0.87 13.98
N THR A 238 20.48 -0.94 15.28
CA THR A 238 19.63 -1.61 16.29
C THR A 238 18.28 -0.91 16.43
N GLU A 239 18.27 0.41 16.52
CA GLU A 239 17.03 1.19 16.62
C GLU A 239 16.22 1.10 15.31
N PHE A 240 16.91 0.99 14.16
CA PHE A 240 16.25 0.76 12.87
C PHE A 240 15.51 -0.59 12.84
N TRP A 241 16.09 -1.65 13.41
CA TRP A 241 15.42 -2.94 13.54
C TRP A 241 14.19 -2.87 14.45
N VAL A 242 14.29 -2.16 15.56
CA VAL A 242 13.14 -1.91 16.45
C VAL A 242 12.04 -1.14 15.70
N LEU A 243 12.42 -0.11 14.94
CA LEU A 243 11.49 0.65 14.11
C LEU A 243 10.79 -0.24 13.08
N ALA A 244 11.52 -1.12 12.39
CA ALA A 244 10.97 -2.05 11.41
C ALA A 244 9.92 -2.99 12.02
N VAL A 245 10.17 -3.52 13.22
CA VAL A 245 9.20 -4.32 13.97
C VAL A 245 7.97 -3.48 14.35
N CYS A 246 8.18 -2.27 14.89
CA CYS A 246 7.07 -1.37 15.25
C CYS A 246 6.20 -1.01 14.04
N VAL A 247 6.81 -0.69 12.90
CA VAL A 247 6.07 -0.44 11.65
C VAL A 247 5.27 -1.68 11.25
N GLY A 248 5.89 -2.87 11.26
CA GLY A 248 5.21 -4.12 10.93
C GLY A 248 3.99 -4.41 11.80
N LEU A 249 4.05 -4.09 13.10
CA LEU A 249 2.94 -4.29 14.04
C LEU A 249 1.68 -3.48 13.68
N PHE A 250 1.80 -2.38 12.97
CA PHE A 250 0.65 -1.50 12.68
C PHE A 250 0.33 -1.39 11.19
N GLN A 251 1.30 -1.67 10.30
CA GLN A 251 1.16 -1.49 8.86
C GLN A 251 0.00 -2.30 8.27
N GLY A 252 -0.06 -3.59 8.58
CA GLY A 252 -1.11 -4.47 8.07
C GLY A 252 -2.49 -4.05 8.56
N GLY A 253 -2.59 -3.71 9.85
CA GLY A 253 -3.84 -3.30 10.48
C GLY A 253 -4.39 -2.01 9.90
N ILE A 254 -3.57 -0.96 9.79
CA ILE A 254 -4.03 0.34 9.33
C ILE A 254 -4.51 0.30 7.86
N GLN A 255 -3.80 -0.42 6.99
CA GLN A 255 -4.18 -0.55 5.59
C GLN A 255 -5.45 -1.41 5.43
N ALA A 256 -5.51 -2.56 6.07
CA ALA A 256 -6.64 -3.48 5.99
C ALA A 256 -7.93 -2.87 6.54
N LEU A 257 -7.86 -2.21 7.70
CA LEU A 257 -9.03 -1.59 8.32
C LEU A 257 -9.46 -0.31 7.60
N SER A 258 -8.55 0.42 6.98
CA SER A 258 -8.92 1.57 6.13
C SER A 258 -9.76 1.13 4.94
N ARG A 259 -9.38 0.03 4.26
CA ARG A 259 -10.12 -0.55 3.16
C ARG A 259 -11.49 -1.07 3.60
N SER A 260 -11.57 -1.78 4.72
CA SER A 260 -12.83 -2.33 5.22
C SER A 260 -13.78 -1.25 5.73
N GLU A 261 -13.28 -0.24 6.46
CA GLU A 261 -14.11 0.88 6.93
C GLU A 261 -14.67 1.66 5.76
N PHE A 262 -13.86 1.92 4.73
CA PHE A 262 -14.35 2.55 3.51
C PHE A 262 -15.46 1.74 2.84
N GLY A 263 -15.30 0.41 2.73
CA GLY A 263 -16.32 -0.47 2.19
C GLY A 263 -17.65 -0.44 2.93
N LYS A 264 -17.63 -0.20 4.27
CA LYS A 264 -18.84 -0.04 5.09
C LYS A 264 -19.55 1.30 4.90
N LEU A 265 -18.83 2.30 4.38
CA LEU A 265 -19.35 3.66 4.20
C LEU A 265 -20.00 3.89 2.83
N ILE A 266 -19.64 3.10 1.82
CA ILE A 266 -20.01 3.34 0.42
C ILE A 266 -21.19 2.46 -0.02
N PRO A 267 -21.99 2.90 -1.01
CA PRO A 267 -23.02 2.07 -1.63
C PRO A 267 -22.37 0.96 -2.48
N LYS A 268 -22.86 -0.28 -2.29
CA LYS A 268 -22.32 -1.50 -2.93
C LYS A 268 -22.36 -1.44 -4.47
N GLU A 269 -23.43 -0.85 -5.02
CA GLU A 269 -23.69 -0.76 -6.46
C GLU A 269 -22.66 0.12 -7.19
N HIS A 270 -21.94 0.97 -6.46
CA HIS A 270 -20.92 1.89 -7.00
C HIS A 270 -19.52 1.63 -6.47
N ALA A 271 -19.29 0.46 -5.84
CA ALA A 271 -18.04 0.13 -5.17
C ALA A 271 -16.79 0.39 -6.02
N ASN A 272 -16.78 -0.05 -7.27
CA ASN A 272 -15.62 0.11 -8.17
C ASN A 272 -15.24 1.58 -8.38
N GLU A 273 -16.25 2.47 -8.52
CA GLU A 273 -16.02 3.90 -8.71
C GLU A 273 -15.46 4.55 -7.43
N TYR A 274 -16.03 4.19 -6.28
CA TYR A 274 -15.59 4.71 -4.99
C TYR A 274 -14.19 4.22 -4.61
N TYR A 275 -13.88 2.93 -4.80
CA TYR A 275 -12.54 2.40 -4.57
C TYR A 275 -11.51 2.97 -5.56
N GLY A 276 -11.92 3.35 -6.79
CA GLY A 276 -11.08 4.12 -7.69
C GLY A 276 -10.65 5.47 -7.09
N PHE A 277 -11.57 6.19 -6.44
CA PHE A 277 -11.22 7.42 -5.71
C PHE A 277 -10.37 7.14 -4.47
N PHE A 278 -10.70 6.11 -3.69
CA PHE A 278 -9.92 5.70 -2.53
C PHE A 278 -8.46 5.43 -2.89
N ASP A 279 -8.24 4.71 -3.99
CA ASP A 279 -6.91 4.41 -4.51
C ASP A 279 -6.16 5.67 -4.99
N ILE A 280 -6.86 6.57 -5.70
CA ILE A 280 -6.29 7.86 -6.12
C ILE A 280 -5.81 8.63 -4.88
N PHE A 281 -6.67 8.77 -3.86
CA PHE A 281 -6.30 9.47 -2.63
C PHE A 281 -5.12 8.80 -1.93
N GLY A 282 -5.11 7.46 -1.81
CA GLY A 282 -4.02 6.71 -1.20
C GLY A 282 -2.68 6.86 -1.93
N LYS A 283 -2.69 6.95 -3.26
CA LYS A 283 -1.47 7.08 -4.07
C LYS A 283 -0.94 8.50 -4.15
N TYR A 284 -1.83 9.49 -4.31
CA TYR A 284 -1.42 10.90 -4.29
C TYR A 284 -1.04 11.37 -2.89
N ALA A 285 -1.49 10.69 -1.85
CA ALA A 285 -1.11 10.94 -0.49
C ALA A 285 0.42 10.90 -0.29
N THR A 286 1.16 9.99 -0.93
CA THR A 286 2.63 9.89 -0.79
C THR A 286 3.39 11.15 -1.21
N VAL A 287 2.78 12.02 -2.01
CA VAL A 287 3.42 13.23 -2.52
C VAL A 287 3.60 14.29 -1.44
N LEU A 288 2.60 14.49 -0.58
CA LEU A 288 2.66 15.54 0.44
C LEU A 288 3.70 15.23 1.51
N GLY A 289 3.74 13.99 2.01
CA GLY A 289 4.68 13.59 3.03
C GLY A 289 6.13 13.59 2.55
N THR A 290 6.40 13.11 1.33
CA THR A 290 7.74 13.16 0.75
C THR A 290 8.20 14.58 0.48
N LEU A 291 7.30 15.49 0.06
CA LEU A 291 7.61 16.92 -0.07
C LEU A 291 7.93 17.54 1.29
N LEU A 292 7.15 17.27 2.32
CA LEU A 292 7.43 17.77 3.67
C LEU A 292 8.82 17.32 4.14
N VAL A 293 9.14 16.02 4.06
CA VAL A 293 10.47 15.51 4.41
C VAL A 293 11.56 16.22 3.63
N SER A 294 11.43 16.31 2.31
CA SER A 294 12.44 16.91 1.45
C SER A 294 12.66 18.41 1.75
N VAL A 295 11.59 19.17 1.87
CA VAL A 295 11.65 20.62 2.14
C VAL A 295 12.26 20.91 3.51
N PHE A 296 11.78 20.22 4.56
CA PHE A 296 12.31 20.44 5.91
C PHE A 296 13.74 19.94 6.05
N THR A 297 14.12 18.86 5.40
CA THR A 297 15.52 18.39 5.35
C THR A 297 16.41 19.42 4.65
N GLN A 298 15.99 19.98 3.51
CA GLN A 298 16.77 20.98 2.77
C GLN A 298 16.93 22.29 3.54
N ILE A 299 15.86 22.77 4.19
CA ILE A 299 15.90 24.04 4.95
C ILE A 299 16.76 23.92 6.20
N THR A 300 16.69 22.78 6.89
CA THR A 300 17.34 22.61 8.20
C THR A 300 18.69 21.90 8.11
N GLY A 301 19.01 21.27 6.98
CA GLY A 301 20.18 20.41 6.85
C GLY A 301 20.13 19.13 7.70
N ASN A 302 18.94 18.76 8.23
CA ASN A 302 18.77 17.66 9.17
C ASN A 302 17.61 16.74 8.76
N SER A 303 17.94 15.51 8.35
CA SER A 303 16.95 14.49 7.94
C SER A 303 15.96 14.12 9.06
N SER A 304 16.38 14.19 10.33
CA SER A 304 15.49 13.91 11.47
C SER A 304 14.35 14.95 11.59
N ILE A 305 14.62 16.22 11.29
CA ILE A 305 13.58 17.27 11.25
C ILE A 305 12.65 17.04 10.05
N GLY A 306 13.19 16.59 8.92
CA GLY A 306 12.40 16.14 7.79
C GLY A 306 11.42 15.04 8.19
N VAL A 307 11.89 13.99 8.86
CA VAL A 307 11.04 12.89 9.36
C VAL A 307 10.02 13.39 10.38
N LEU A 308 10.40 14.29 11.28
CA LEU A 308 9.48 14.86 12.27
C LEU A 308 8.29 15.60 11.63
N SER A 309 8.48 16.21 10.46
CA SER A 309 7.41 16.91 9.74
C SER A 309 6.21 16.00 9.40
N ILE A 310 6.45 14.70 9.22
CA ILE A 310 5.38 13.70 8.97
C ILE A 310 4.40 13.61 10.15
N ALA A 311 4.84 13.92 11.37
CA ALA A 311 3.99 13.86 12.56
C ALA A 311 2.72 14.73 12.42
N VAL A 312 2.80 15.84 11.68
CA VAL A 312 1.66 16.72 11.41
C VAL A 312 0.56 15.97 10.64
N LEU A 313 0.94 15.11 9.69
CA LEU A 313 -0.01 14.31 8.91
C LEU A 313 -0.81 13.36 9.80
N PHE A 314 -0.16 12.70 10.75
CA PHE A 314 -0.83 11.83 11.72
C PHE A 314 -1.72 12.60 12.68
N ILE A 315 -1.31 13.78 13.15
CA ILE A 315 -2.14 14.65 14.01
C ILE A 315 -3.41 15.06 13.27
N VAL A 316 -3.28 15.56 12.05
CA VAL A 316 -4.42 15.98 11.23
C VAL A 316 -5.32 14.78 10.92
N GLY A 317 -4.74 13.66 10.47
CA GLY A 317 -5.45 12.42 10.18
C GLY A 317 -6.22 11.90 11.41
N PHE A 318 -5.60 11.91 12.59
CA PHE A 318 -6.22 11.50 13.84
C PHE A 318 -7.41 12.37 14.23
N VAL A 319 -7.24 13.71 14.18
CA VAL A 319 -8.31 14.66 14.50
C VAL A 319 -9.50 14.52 13.55
N LEU A 320 -9.22 14.39 12.25
CA LEU A 320 -10.26 14.17 11.24
C LEU A 320 -10.96 12.82 11.43
N MET A 321 -10.22 11.75 11.67
CA MET A 321 -10.79 10.41 11.90
C MET A 321 -11.69 10.37 13.13
N ARG A 322 -11.35 11.09 14.21
CA ARG A 322 -12.23 11.23 15.38
C ARG A 322 -13.58 11.88 15.03
N LYS A 323 -13.58 12.84 14.08
CA LYS A 323 -14.78 13.57 13.65
C LYS A 323 -15.64 12.80 12.64
N VAL A 324 -15.15 11.69 12.07
CA VAL A 324 -15.98 10.84 11.19
C VAL A 324 -17.18 10.33 12.00
N PRO A 325 -18.43 10.57 11.55
CA PRO A 325 -19.62 10.10 12.27
C PRO A 325 -19.67 8.55 12.29
N GLU A 326 -20.01 7.97 13.43
CA GLU A 326 -20.31 6.52 13.52
C GLU A 326 -21.69 6.22 12.92
N LYS A 327 -21.88 4.97 12.44
CA LYS A 327 -23.20 4.52 11.92
C LYS A 327 -24.26 4.53 13.03
#